data_23a72554e8fdcfa14cccab7ce99dd6f0
#
_entry.id   23a72554e8fdcfa14cccab7ce99dd6f0
#
_cell.length_a   1.000
_cell.length_b   1.000
_cell.length_c   1.000
_cell.angle_alpha   90.00
_cell.angle_beta   90.00
_cell.angle_gamma   90.00
#
_symmetry.space_group_name_H-M   'P 1'
#
loop_
_entity.id
_entity.type
_entity.pdbx_description
1 polymer ?
#
loop_
_entity_poly.entity_id
_entity_poly.type
_entity_poly.pdbx_seq_one_letter_code
_entity_poly.pdbx_strand_id
1 'polypeptide(L)'
;PVSAELPIWVTTAGNPDTWREAGEIGANVLTHLLGQSIDEVAGKITIYHDALRRAGHDPANFTVTLMLHTFVGRDRDQVRRTAEGPMKAYLGAATALVKQYAWTFPAFKKPPGVTKPMDIDTRDLTPEDSAAILEFAFTRYFEDSGLFGTVEDALARVEQLKRIGVTEVACLVDYGIAPEKVMEGLYPLAEVVKRANAGGGVEDGDYPIAAQIIRHGVTHLQCTPSMARMIAMNDEARMALSGIKTLMVGGEALPGALVTDLRKASKARILNMYGPTETTIWSSVEEVGAVEPISNIGSPLANQQMYVLDDSLAPVPAGTAGELWIGG
;
A
#
# COMPACT_ATOMS: atom_id res chain seq x y z
N PRO A 1 -23.75 10.53 6.55
CA PRO A 1 -22.79 9.95 5.60
C PRO A 1 -23.00 10.57 4.22
N VAL A 2 -21.94 10.76 3.45
CA VAL A 2 -22.00 11.30 2.09
C VAL A 2 -22.59 10.27 1.13
N SER A 3 -22.38 8.97 1.39
CA SER A 3 -23.01 7.88 0.66
C SER A 3 -23.98 7.10 1.56
N ALA A 4 -25.05 6.56 0.97
CA ALA A 4 -26.04 5.73 1.68
C ALA A 4 -25.45 4.38 2.08
N GLU A 5 -24.49 3.89 1.31
CA GLU A 5 -23.82 2.61 1.51
C GLU A 5 -22.30 2.80 1.60
N LEU A 6 -21.63 1.99 2.41
CA LEU A 6 -20.19 1.94 2.51
C LEU A 6 -19.63 1.04 1.41
N PRO A 7 -18.80 1.54 0.47
CA PRO A 7 -18.13 0.68 -0.49
C PRO A 7 -17.17 -0.28 0.25
N ILE A 8 -17.24 -1.56 -0.09
CA ILE A 8 -16.43 -2.60 0.53
C ILE A 8 -15.49 -3.18 -0.51
N TRP A 9 -14.21 -3.36 -0.15
CA TRP A 9 -13.21 -4.10 -0.93
C TRP A 9 -12.79 -5.36 -0.19
N VAL A 10 -12.87 -6.50 -0.87
CA VAL A 10 -12.30 -7.77 -0.39
C VAL A 10 -10.89 -7.87 -0.95
N THR A 11 -9.90 -7.94 -0.05
CA THR A 11 -8.51 -8.20 -0.48
C THR A 11 -8.35 -9.67 -0.85
N THR A 12 -7.87 -9.92 -2.05
CA THR A 12 -7.74 -11.28 -2.58
C THR A 12 -6.44 -11.42 -3.38
N ALA A 13 -5.91 -12.63 -3.44
CA ALA A 13 -4.70 -12.96 -4.17
C ALA A 13 -4.89 -14.24 -5.01
N GLY A 14 -4.19 -15.31 -4.64
CA GLY A 14 -4.12 -16.56 -5.39
C GLY A 14 -5.37 -17.43 -5.34
N ASN A 15 -6.20 -17.35 -4.29
CA ASN A 15 -7.34 -18.25 -4.09
C ASN A 15 -8.57 -17.82 -4.92
N PRO A 16 -9.03 -18.63 -5.92
CA PRO A 16 -10.22 -18.29 -6.72
C PRO A 16 -11.53 -18.26 -5.92
N ASP A 17 -11.60 -18.98 -4.78
CA ASP A 17 -12.80 -19.01 -3.98
C ASP A 17 -13.09 -17.66 -3.36
N THR A 18 -12.07 -16.95 -2.88
CA THR A 18 -12.22 -15.59 -2.34
C THR A 18 -12.76 -14.61 -3.39
N TRP A 19 -12.37 -14.77 -4.66
CA TRP A 19 -12.91 -13.97 -5.76
C TRP A 19 -14.40 -14.25 -6.01
N ARG A 20 -14.79 -15.54 -5.93
CA ARG A 20 -16.20 -15.95 -6.06
C ARG A 20 -17.03 -15.40 -4.91
N GLU A 21 -16.57 -15.57 -3.68
CA GLU A 21 -17.25 -15.07 -2.47
C GLU A 21 -17.42 -13.54 -2.50
N ALA A 22 -16.40 -12.78 -2.93
CA ALA A 22 -16.51 -11.33 -3.11
C ALA A 22 -17.63 -10.97 -4.10
N GLY A 23 -17.75 -11.69 -5.21
CA GLY A 23 -18.84 -11.49 -6.17
C GLY A 23 -20.22 -11.86 -5.62
N GLU A 24 -20.32 -12.95 -4.85
CA GLU A 24 -21.57 -13.41 -4.24
C GLU A 24 -22.14 -12.39 -3.23
N ILE A 25 -21.27 -11.71 -2.47
CA ILE A 25 -21.69 -10.68 -1.50
C ILE A 25 -21.83 -9.27 -2.10
N GLY A 26 -21.49 -9.09 -3.38
CA GLY A 26 -21.53 -7.77 -4.03
C GLY A 26 -20.48 -6.79 -3.49
N ALA A 27 -19.25 -7.24 -3.28
CA ALA A 27 -18.14 -6.40 -2.86
C ALA A 27 -17.17 -6.13 -4.03
N ASN A 28 -16.47 -5.00 -4.00
CA ASN A 28 -15.32 -4.73 -4.86
C ASN A 28 -14.14 -5.65 -4.50
N VAL A 29 -13.15 -5.77 -5.37
CA VAL A 29 -11.94 -6.55 -5.09
C VAL A 29 -10.69 -5.71 -5.17
N LEU A 30 -9.75 -5.96 -4.25
CA LEU A 30 -8.38 -5.45 -4.26
C LEU A 30 -7.42 -6.63 -4.40
N THR A 31 -6.54 -6.57 -5.39
CA THR A 31 -5.54 -7.62 -5.63
C THR A 31 -4.17 -7.03 -5.98
N HIS A 32 -3.19 -7.90 -6.22
CA HIS A 32 -1.82 -7.54 -6.59
C HIS A 32 -1.21 -8.59 -7.52
N LEU A 33 -0.04 -8.31 -8.11
CA LEU A 33 0.70 -9.26 -8.96
C LEU A 33 1.86 -9.99 -8.24
N LEU A 34 1.94 -9.88 -6.92
CA LEU A 34 2.91 -10.67 -6.14
C LEU A 34 2.53 -12.15 -6.20
N GLY A 35 3.37 -12.95 -6.84
CA GLY A 35 3.18 -14.40 -6.94
C GLY A 35 2.07 -14.86 -7.88
N GLN A 36 1.55 -14.00 -8.73
CA GLN A 36 0.60 -14.36 -9.79
C GLN A 36 0.85 -13.57 -11.08
N SER A 37 0.50 -14.15 -12.21
CA SER A 37 0.59 -13.51 -13.51
C SER A 37 -0.66 -12.70 -13.86
N ILE A 38 -0.55 -11.84 -14.87
CA ILE A 38 -1.69 -11.08 -15.41
C ILE A 38 -2.77 -12.02 -15.94
N ASP A 39 -2.39 -13.12 -16.60
CA ASP A 39 -3.33 -14.10 -17.13
C ASP A 39 -4.10 -14.85 -16.03
N GLU A 40 -3.42 -15.18 -14.90
CA GLU A 40 -4.08 -15.76 -13.74
C GLU A 40 -5.08 -14.79 -13.11
N VAL A 41 -4.75 -13.51 -13.05
CA VAL A 41 -5.68 -12.46 -12.56
C VAL A 41 -6.86 -12.32 -13.52
N ALA A 42 -6.65 -12.36 -14.83
CA ALA A 42 -7.72 -12.32 -15.83
C ALA A 42 -8.73 -13.46 -15.64
N GLY A 43 -8.24 -14.68 -15.40
CA GLY A 43 -9.10 -15.83 -15.09
C GLY A 43 -9.92 -15.64 -13.81
N LYS A 44 -9.32 -15.05 -12.77
CA LYS A 44 -10.01 -14.77 -11.50
C LYS A 44 -11.03 -13.64 -11.62
N ILE A 45 -10.75 -12.60 -12.39
CA ILE A 45 -11.73 -11.55 -12.71
C ILE A 45 -12.95 -12.14 -13.42
N THR A 46 -12.76 -13.11 -14.30
CA THR A 46 -13.88 -13.81 -14.93
C THR A 46 -14.75 -14.55 -13.91
N ILE A 47 -14.12 -15.27 -12.96
CA ILE A 47 -14.83 -15.97 -11.86
C ILE A 47 -15.63 -14.96 -11.02
N TYR A 48 -15.04 -13.84 -10.68
CA TYR A 48 -15.65 -12.76 -9.91
C TYR A 48 -16.86 -12.15 -10.64
N HIS A 49 -16.70 -11.77 -11.90
CA HIS A 49 -17.80 -11.22 -12.70
C HIS A 49 -18.94 -12.21 -12.88
N ASP A 50 -18.65 -13.50 -13.03
CA ASP A 50 -19.70 -14.55 -13.12
C ASP A 50 -20.45 -14.73 -11.79
N ALA A 51 -19.75 -14.60 -10.67
CA ALA A 51 -20.37 -14.65 -9.33
C ALA A 51 -21.28 -13.44 -9.11
N LEU A 52 -20.83 -12.22 -9.45
CA LEU A 52 -21.65 -11.00 -9.43
C LEU A 52 -22.95 -11.19 -10.22
N ARG A 53 -22.86 -11.66 -11.48
CA ARG A 53 -24.06 -11.88 -12.32
C ARG A 53 -25.02 -12.90 -11.72
N ARG A 54 -24.50 -13.99 -11.16
CA ARG A 54 -25.35 -15.02 -10.48
C ARG A 54 -26.03 -14.48 -9.25
N ALA A 55 -25.40 -13.55 -8.52
CA ALA A 55 -25.97 -12.86 -7.37
C ALA A 55 -26.95 -11.73 -7.75
N GLY A 56 -27.13 -11.45 -9.05
CA GLY A 56 -28.05 -10.41 -9.52
C GLY A 56 -27.41 -9.02 -9.63
N HIS A 57 -26.09 -8.94 -9.54
CA HIS A 57 -25.34 -7.69 -9.68
C HIS A 57 -24.83 -7.47 -11.11
N ASP A 58 -24.79 -6.22 -11.55
CA ASP A 58 -24.12 -5.84 -12.79
C ASP A 58 -22.63 -5.59 -12.50
N PRO A 59 -21.70 -6.37 -13.11
CA PRO A 59 -20.26 -6.17 -12.92
C PRO A 59 -19.76 -4.75 -13.25
N ALA A 60 -20.45 -4.00 -14.10
CA ALA A 60 -20.09 -2.62 -14.42
C ALA A 60 -20.18 -1.66 -13.23
N ASN A 61 -20.90 -2.01 -12.19
CA ASN A 61 -21.04 -1.21 -10.95
C ASN A 61 -19.98 -1.55 -9.90
N PHE A 62 -19.03 -2.44 -10.20
CA PHE A 62 -18.04 -2.91 -9.24
C PHE A 62 -16.62 -2.67 -9.74
N THR A 63 -15.75 -2.39 -8.78
CA THR A 63 -14.35 -2.04 -9.04
C THR A 63 -13.45 -3.25 -8.84
N VAL A 64 -12.57 -3.47 -9.81
CA VAL A 64 -11.42 -4.37 -9.71
C VAL A 64 -10.18 -3.52 -9.57
N THR A 65 -9.71 -3.37 -8.34
CA THR A 65 -8.50 -2.61 -8.01
C THR A 65 -7.28 -3.52 -8.03
N LEU A 66 -6.27 -3.15 -8.82
CA LEU A 66 -4.98 -3.84 -8.85
C LEU A 66 -3.89 -2.95 -8.24
N MET A 67 -3.33 -3.36 -7.11
CA MET A 67 -2.18 -2.68 -6.49
C MET A 67 -0.88 -3.08 -7.20
N LEU A 68 -0.11 -2.06 -7.60
CA LEU A 68 1.20 -2.23 -8.22
C LEU A 68 2.25 -1.37 -7.52
N HIS A 69 3.42 -1.97 -7.23
CA HIS A 69 4.60 -1.18 -6.90
C HIS A 69 4.95 -0.31 -8.08
N THR A 70 5.08 0.99 -7.83
CA THR A 70 5.10 1.98 -8.88
C THR A 70 6.31 2.91 -8.75
N PHE A 71 7.06 3.07 -9.83
CA PHE A 71 8.01 4.15 -9.99
C PHE A 71 8.17 4.47 -11.47
N VAL A 72 7.70 5.65 -11.89
CA VAL A 72 7.75 6.11 -13.28
C VAL A 72 8.75 7.25 -13.41
N GLY A 73 9.53 7.25 -14.46
CA GLY A 73 10.56 8.25 -14.72
C GLY A 73 10.67 8.60 -16.21
N ARG A 74 11.70 9.36 -16.54
CA ARG A 74 11.98 9.75 -17.94
C ARG A 74 12.90 8.78 -18.67
N ASP A 75 13.68 8.02 -17.91
CA ASP A 75 14.67 7.07 -18.41
C ASP A 75 14.49 5.73 -17.71
N ARG A 76 14.25 4.68 -18.49
CA ARG A 76 13.94 3.33 -17.98
C ARG A 76 15.10 2.74 -17.16
N ASP A 77 16.34 2.99 -17.58
CA ASP A 77 17.51 2.45 -16.88
C ASP A 77 17.72 3.15 -15.54
N GLN A 78 17.44 4.47 -15.48
CA GLN A 78 17.46 5.22 -14.22
C GLN A 78 16.36 4.72 -13.27
N VAL A 79 15.16 4.49 -13.77
CA VAL A 79 14.05 3.90 -12.99
C VAL A 79 14.47 2.55 -12.44
N ARG A 80 15.05 1.67 -13.28
CA ARG A 80 15.54 0.36 -12.86
C ARG A 80 16.56 0.46 -11.72
N ARG A 81 17.59 1.31 -11.87
CA ARG A 81 18.61 1.52 -10.82
C ARG A 81 18.03 2.06 -9.52
N THR A 82 17.04 2.95 -9.61
CA THR A 82 16.40 3.54 -8.42
C THR A 82 15.52 2.52 -7.68
N ALA A 83 14.77 1.70 -8.41
CA ALA A 83 13.83 0.74 -7.83
C ALA A 83 14.50 -0.56 -7.35
N GLU A 84 15.68 -0.93 -7.89
CA GLU A 84 16.31 -2.23 -7.70
C GLU A 84 16.58 -2.56 -6.23
N GLY A 85 17.30 -1.71 -5.51
CA GLY A 85 17.64 -1.94 -4.11
C GLY A 85 16.40 -2.04 -3.21
N PRO A 86 15.53 -1.02 -3.21
CA PRO A 86 14.29 -1.04 -2.45
C PRO A 86 13.40 -2.25 -2.76
N MET A 87 13.22 -2.58 -4.03
CA MET A 87 12.36 -3.70 -4.43
C MET A 87 12.94 -5.07 -4.03
N LYS A 88 14.27 -5.27 -4.16
CA LYS A 88 14.93 -6.48 -3.66
C LYS A 88 14.80 -6.63 -2.14
N ALA A 89 14.92 -5.53 -1.39
CA ALA A 89 14.71 -5.55 0.04
C ALA A 89 13.25 -5.93 0.39
N TYR A 90 12.28 -5.34 -0.30
CA TYR A 90 10.86 -5.66 -0.15
C TYR A 90 10.56 -7.14 -0.45
N LEU A 91 11.01 -7.64 -1.61
CA LEU A 91 10.81 -9.04 -2.01
C LEU A 91 11.52 -10.01 -1.05
N GLY A 92 12.72 -9.66 -0.59
CA GLY A 92 13.51 -10.46 0.34
C GLY A 92 12.90 -10.58 1.74
N ALA A 93 12.15 -9.58 2.19
CA ALA A 93 11.47 -9.62 3.47
C ALA A 93 10.31 -10.64 3.49
N ALA A 94 9.76 -10.99 2.33
CA ALA A 94 8.64 -11.93 2.21
C ALA A 94 9.12 -13.35 1.89
N THR A 95 9.40 -14.16 2.92
CA THR A 95 9.93 -15.52 2.78
C THR A 95 9.14 -16.39 1.80
N ALA A 96 7.82 -16.29 1.77
CA ALA A 96 6.96 -17.05 0.85
C ALA A 96 7.23 -16.69 -0.61
N LEU A 97 7.48 -15.42 -0.91
CA LEU A 97 7.84 -14.95 -2.26
C LEU A 97 9.23 -15.44 -2.66
N VAL A 98 10.20 -15.38 -1.74
CA VAL A 98 11.56 -15.92 -2.01
C VAL A 98 11.48 -17.39 -2.40
N LYS A 99 10.72 -18.21 -1.68
CA LYS A 99 10.49 -19.62 -1.99
C LYS A 99 9.86 -19.82 -3.38
N GLN A 100 8.87 -19.02 -3.71
CA GLN A 100 8.18 -19.10 -5.00
C GLN A 100 9.10 -18.68 -6.16
N TYR A 101 9.89 -17.62 -6.00
CA TYR A 101 10.86 -17.19 -7.01
C TYR A 101 12.00 -18.19 -7.16
N ALA A 102 12.53 -18.74 -6.06
CA ALA A 102 13.52 -19.83 -6.12
C ALA A 102 12.98 -21.03 -6.91
N TRP A 103 11.72 -21.40 -6.70
CA TRP A 103 11.09 -22.51 -7.42
C TRP A 103 11.00 -22.29 -8.92
N THR A 104 10.76 -21.07 -9.37
CA THR A 104 10.63 -20.70 -10.78
C THR A 104 11.94 -20.28 -11.44
N PHE A 105 13.01 -20.08 -10.65
CA PHE A 105 14.32 -19.67 -11.16
C PHE A 105 15.03 -20.85 -11.83
N PRO A 106 15.29 -20.79 -13.17
CA PRO A 106 15.83 -21.92 -13.91
C PRO A 106 17.21 -22.39 -13.44
N ALA A 107 18.04 -21.50 -12.91
CA ALA A 107 19.38 -21.81 -12.42
C ALA A 107 19.39 -22.35 -10.98
N PHE A 108 18.29 -22.26 -10.25
CA PHE A 108 18.20 -22.77 -8.88
C PHE A 108 18.10 -24.29 -8.86
N LYS A 109 19.07 -24.93 -8.21
CA LYS A 109 19.08 -26.39 -8.01
C LYS A 109 18.18 -26.75 -6.84
N LYS A 110 17.02 -27.32 -7.14
CA LYS A 110 16.06 -27.75 -6.11
C LYS A 110 16.70 -28.82 -5.21
N PRO A 111 16.64 -28.65 -3.86
CA PRO A 111 17.15 -29.66 -2.94
C PRO A 111 16.43 -31.00 -3.12
N PRO A 112 17.12 -32.14 -2.86
CA PRO A 112 16.50 -33.46 -2.92
C PRO A 112 15.28 -33.56 -1.99
N GLY A 113 14.18 -34.12 -2.49
CA GLY A 113 12.94 -34.31 -1.71
C GLY A 113 12.00 -33.09 -1.65
N VAL A 114 12.41 -31.95 -2.15
CA VAL A 114 11.53 -30.75 -2.22
C VAL A 114 10.62 -30.87 -3.44
N THR A 115 9.30 -30.94 -3.21
CA THR A 115 8.28 -31.13 -4.27
C THR A 115 7.40 -29.90 -4.49
N LYS A 116 7.40 -28.95 -3.57
CA LYS A 116 6.60 -27.72 -3.62
C LYS A 116 7.44 -26.50 -3.23
N PRO A 117 7.11 -25.30 -3.72
CA PRO A 117 7.84 -24.08 -3.34
C PRO A 117 7.95 -23.87 -1.83
N MET A 118 6.88 -24.15 -1.10
CA MET A 118 6.82 -23.92 0.34
C MET A 118 7.70 -24.87 1.16
N ASP A 119 8.13 -26.00 0.57
CA ASP A 119 9.03 -26.97 1.22
C ASP A 119 10.50 -26.50 1.19
N ILE A 120 10.84 -25.44 0.44
CA ILE A 120 12.19 -24.87 0.41
C ILE A 120 12.50 -24.27 1.79
N ASP A 121 13.59 -24.71 2.43
CA ASP A 121 14.12 -24.04 3.61
C ASP A 121 15.05 -22.90 3.16
N THR A 122 14.62 -21.66 3.41
CA THR A 122 15.40 -20.50 3.01
C THR A 122 16.68 -20.32 3.82
N ARG A 123 16.83 -21.02 4.95
CA ARG A 123 18.07 -21.04 5.75
C ARG A 123 19.20 -21.82 5.09
N ASP A 124 18.85 -22.73 4.16
CA ASP A 124 19.81 -23.54 3.40
C ASP A 124 20.35 -22.80 2.17
N LEU A 125 19.80 -21.60 1.85
CA LEU A 125 20.26 -20.79 0.74
C LEU A 125 21.58 -20.11 1.09
N THR A 126 22.56 -20.24 0.20
CA THR A 126 23.78 -19.45 0.32
C THR A 126 23.50 -17.96 0.07
N PRO A 127 24.36 -17.04 0.53
CA PRO A 127 24.24 -15.62 0.18
C PRO A 127 24.22 -15.40 -1.33
N GLU A 128 24.98 -16.17 -2.10
CA GLU A 128 25.03 -16.12 -3.56
C GLU A 128 23.73 -16.59 -4.19
N ASP A 129 23.14 -17.70 -3.70
CA ASP A 129 21.84 -18.21 -4.16
C ASP A 129 20.74 -17.18 -3.87
N SER A 130 20.73 -16.62 -2.66
CA SER A 130 19.77 -15.60 -2.25
C SER A 130 19.86 -14.35 -3.13
N ALA A 131 21.08 -13.88 -3.42
CA ALA A 131 21.29 -12.73 -4.30
C ALA A 131 20.82 -13.02 -5.73
N ALA A 132 21.11 -14.21 -6.27
CA ALA A 132 20.70 -14.62 -7.62
C ALA A 132 19.16 -14.76 -7.73
N ILE A 133 18.51 -15.32 -6.70
CA ILE A 133 17.05 -15.44 -6.64
C ILE A 133 16.40 -14.04 -6.60
N LEU A 134 16.93 -13.11 -5.79
CA LEU A 134 16.41 -11.76 -5.70
C LEU A 134 16.64 -10.95 -6.98
N GLU A 135 17.76 -11.14 -7.66
CA GLU A 135 18.01 -10.53 -8.99
C GLU A 135 16.99 -11.04 -10.02
N PHE A 136 16.77 -12.35 -10.07
CA PHE A 136 15.78 -12.95 -10.94
C PHE A 136 14.37 -12.45 -10.62
N ALA A 137 14.00 -12.43 -9.34
CA ALA A 137 12.72 -11.96 -8.87
C ALA A 137 12.49 -10.48 -9.23
N PHE A 138 13.49 -9.63 -8.97
CA PHE A 138 13.44 -8.21 -9.31
C PHE A 138 13.28 -8.00 -10.81
N THR A 139 14.09 -8.68 -11.63
CA THR A 139 14.03 -8.53 -13.08
C THR A 139 12.63 -8.88 -13.58
N ARG A 140 12.11 -10.04 -13.18
CA ARG A 140 10.77 -10.47 -13.56
C ARG A 140 9.69 -9.53 -13.06
N TYR A 141 9.81 -9.04 -11.82
CA TYR A 141 8.85 -8.12 -11.23
C TYR A 141 8.86 -6.76 -11.95
N PHE A 142 10.04 -6.26 -12.28
CA PHE A 142 10.22 -5.02 -13.01
C PHE A 142 9.61 -5.09 -14.41
N GLU A 143 9.82 -6.21 -15.12
CA GLU A 143 9.34 -6.38 -16.50
C GLU A 143 7.82 -6.69 -16.55
N ASP A 144 7.30 -7.52 -15.62
CA ASP A 144 5.98 -8.15 -15.79
C ASP A 144 4.93 -7.73 -14.76
N SER A 145 5.33 -7.36 -13.53
CA SER A 145 4.39 -7.32 -12.40
C SER A 145 4.28 -5.96 -11.70
N GLY A 146 5.06 -4.96 -12.11
CA GLY A 146 5.02 -3.61 -11.55
C GLY A 146 4.63 -2.54 -12.57
N LEU A 147 4.47 -1.32 -12.10
CA LEU A 147 4.28 -0.13 -12.92
C LEU A 147 5.59 0.68 -12.95
N PHE A 148 6.55 0.15 -13.70
CA PHE A 148 7.91 0.68 -13.79
C PHE A 148 8.26 1.13 -15.20
N GLY A 149 9.20 2.07 -15.29
CA GLY A 149 9.76 2.53 -16.57
C GLY A 149 9.39 3.95 -16.92
N THR A 150 9.27 4.22 -18.21
CA THR A 150 8.86 5.52 -18.74
C THR A 150 7.33 5.68 -18.68
N VAL A 151 6.84 6.87 -19.03
CA VAL A 151 5.39 7.11 -19.19
C VAL A 151 4.79 6.16 -20.22
N GLU A 152 5.49 5.89 -21.31
CA GLU A 152 5.06 4.98 -22.36
C GLU A 152 5.00 3.53 -21.89
N ASP A 153 5.99 3.07 -21.13
CA ASP A 153 5.99 1.74 -20.50
C ASP A 153 4.78 1.58 -19.55
N ALA A 154 4.55 2.59 -18.73
CA ALA A 154 3.43 2.59 -17.78
C ALA A 154 2.08 2.60 -18.48
N LEU A 155 1.91 3.40 -19.54
CA LEU A 155 0.69 3.40 -20.35
C LEU A 155 0.44 2.05 -21.03
N ALA A 156 1.47 1.42 -21.58
CA ALA A 156 1.36 0.10 -22.17
C ALA A 156 0.88 -0.95 -21.14
N ARG A 157 1.39 -0.86 -19.89
CA ARG A 157 0.94 -1.70 -18.79
C ARG A 157 -0.52 -1.44 -18.44
N VAL A 158 -0.93 -0.18 -18.27
CA VAL A 158 -2.31 0.19 -17.96
C VAL A 158 -3.26 -0.33 -19.02
N GLU A 159 -2.93 -0.19 -20.32
CA GLU A 159 -3.75 -0.73 -21.39
C GLU A 159 -3.84 -2.27 -21.40
N GLN A 160 -2.79 -2.96 -20.97
CA GLN A 160 -2.83 -4.41 -20.77
C GLN A 160 -3.80 -4.77 -19.63
N LEU A 161 -3.78 -4.03 -18.53
CA LEU A 161 -4.64 -4.27 -17.38
C LEU A 161 -6.11 -3.97 -17.68
N LYS A 162 -6.40 -2.90 -18.40
CA LYS A 162 -7.76 -2.60 -18.87
C LYS A 162 -8.36 -3.77 -19.69
N ARG A 163 -7.55 -4.39 -20.57
CA ARG A 163 -8.01 -5.51 -21.40
C ARG A 163 -8.45 -6.74 -20.61
N ILE A 164 -7.90 -6.95 -19.42
CA ILE A 164 -8.27 -8.07 -18.56
C ILE A 164 -9.38 -7.74 -17.56
N GLY A 165 -9.90 -6.51 -17.59
CA GLY A 165 -11.01 -6.08 -16.72
C GLY A 165 -10.60 -5.40 -15.41
N VAL A 166 -9.35 -4.99 -15.25
CA VAL A 166 -8.94 -4.10 -14.16
C VAL A 166 -9.52 -2.71 -14.44
N THR A 167 -10.23 -2.15 -13.47
CA THR A 167 -10.87 -0.84 -13.56
C THR A 167 -10.12 0.25 -12.81
N GLU A 168 -9.31 -0.14 -11.83
CA GLU A 168 -8.54 0.79 -11.00
C GLU A 168 -7.13 0.25 -10.73
N VAL A 169 -6.12 1.13 -10.76
CA VAL A 169 -4.74 0.81 -10.35
C VAL A 169 -4.38 1.59 -9.10
N ALA A 170 -4.12 0.87 -8.01
CA ALA A 170 -3.60 1.44 -6.77
C ALA A 170 -2.06 1.46 -6.83
N CYS A 171 -1.48 2.67 -6.94
CA CYS A 171 -0.04 2.85 -7.08
C CYS A 171 0.65 2.85 -5.71
N LEU A 172 1.36 1.76 -5.36
CA LEU A 172 2.20 1.70 -4.17
C LEU A 172 3.56 2.35 -4.50
N VAL A 173 3.84 3.51 -3.91
CA VAL A 173 5.03 4.33 -4.20
C VAL A 173 6.08 4.33 -3.09
N ASP A 174 5.74 3.87 -1.87
CA ASP A 174 6.58 3.93 -0.67
C ASP A 174 7.05 2.53 -0.20
N TYR A 175 7.73 1.81 -1.06
CA TYR A 175 8.35 0.51 -0.74
C TYR A 175 9.86 0.59 -0.50
N GLY A 176 10.33 1.72 0.08
CA GLY A 176 11.73 1.95 0.44
C GLY A 176 12.52 2.83 -0.53
N ILE A 177 11.88 3.41 -1.54
CA ILE A 177 12.48 4.48 -2.37
C ILE A 177 12.60 5.75 -1.53
N ALA A 178 13.72 6.46 -1.68
CA ALA A 178 13.94 7.73 -1.00
C ALA A 178 12.79 8.73 -1.30
N PRO A 179 12.27 9.45 -0.29
CA PRO A 179 11.11 10.34 -0.46
C PRO A 179 11.27 11.37 -1.58
N GLU A 180 12.46 11.90 -1.77
CA GLU A 180 12.76 12.88 -2.81
C GLU A 180 12.59 12.25 -4.21
N LYS A 181 12.97 10.98 -4.37
CA LYS A 181 12.81 10.22 -5.61
C LYS A 181 11.34 9.86 -5.85
N VAL A 182 10.62 9.48 -4.79
CA VAL A 182 9.16 9.28 -4.89
C VAL A 182 8.50 10.54 -5.43
N MET A 183 8.82 11.71 -4.86
CA MET A 183 8.27 13.00 -5.31
C MET A 183 8.60 13.31 -6.78
N GLU A 184 9.86 13.06 -7.22
CA GLU A 184 10.23 13.19 -8.63
C GLU A 184 9.38 12.29 -9.54
N GLY A 185 9.10 11.05 -9.11
CA GLY A 185 8.33 10.06 -9.85
C GLY A 185 6.83 10.37 -9.97
N LEU A 186 6.28 11.22 -9.09
CA LEU A 186 4.85 11.59 -9.16
C LEU A 186 4.51 12.44 -10.38
N TYR A 187 5.44 13.25 -10.89
CA TYR A 187 5.18 14.08 -12.08
C TYR A 187 4.94 13.24 -13.35
N PRO A 188 5.83 12.30 -13.72
CA PRO A 188 5.55 11.41 -14.86
C PRO A 188 4.36 10.48 -14.58
N LEU A 189 4.13 10.06 -13.33
CA LEU A 189 2.95 9.27 -12.98
C LEU A 189 1.65 10.05 -13.21
N ALA A 190 1.61 11.35 -12.87
CA ALA A 190 0.46 12.21 -13.15
C ALA A 190 0.19 12.33 -14.67
N GLU A 191 1.22 12.32 -15.50
CA GLU A 191 1.06 12.26 -16.96
C GLU A 191 0.44 10.93 -17.42
N VAL A 192 0.86 9.79 -16.81
CA VAL A 192 0.24 8.49 -17.08
C VAL A 192 -1.25 8.54 -16.74
N VAL A 193 -1.63 9.03 -15.55
CA VAL A 193 -3.03 9.16 -15.13
C VAL A 193 -3.83 9.99 -16.14
N LYS A 194 -3.32 11.16 -16.50
CA LYS A 194 -3.96 12.04 -17.48
C LYS A 194 -4.16 11.38 -18.85
N ARG A 195 -3.15 10.70 -19.36
CA ARG A 195 -3.21 10.08 -20.69
C ARG A 195 -4.01 8.78 -20.69
N ALA A 196 -3.92 7.98 -19.65
CA ALA A 196 -4.67 6.73 -19.51
C ALA A 196 -6.19 6.98 -19.45
N ASN A 197 -6.61 8.14 -18.92
CA ASN A 197 -8.02 8.51 -18.78
C ASN A 197 -8.52 9.48 -19.89
N ALA A 198 -7.68 9.86 -20.85
CA ALA A 198 -8.03 10.83 -21.90
C ALA A 198 -9.10 10.35 -22.89
N GLY A 199 -9.51 9.08 -22.85
CA GLY A 199 -10.58 8.51 -23.70
C GLY A 199 -11.88 8.18 -22.96
N GLY A 200 -11.88 8.24 -21.62
CA GLY A 200 -13.06 8.20 -20.78
C GLY A 200 -13.30 9.62 -20.28
N GLY A 201 -14.51 10.11 -20.36
CA GLY A 201 -14.83 11.41 -19.78
C GLY A 201 -14.29 11.45 -18.36
N VAL A 202 -13.62 12.54 -17.98
CA VAL A 202 -13.20 12.79 -16.61
C VAL A 202 -14.47 12.72 -15.78
N GLU A 203 -14.70 11.60 -15.11
CA GLU A 203 -15.72 11.55 -14.08
C GLU A 203 -15.38 12.60 -13.03
N ASP A 204 -16.39 13.25 -12.51
CA ASP A 204 -16.37 14.43 -11.64
C ASP A 204 -15.69 14.16 -10.25
N GLY A 205 -14.72 13.25 -10.18
CA GLY A 205 -14.07 12.71 -8.98
C GLY A 205 -12.55 12.82 -8.87
N ASP A 206 -11.85 13.11 -9.94
CA ASP A 206 -10.37 13.05 -9.97
C ASP A 206 -9.71 14.40 -9.67
N TYR A 207 -10.06 14.98 -8.53
CA TYR A 207 -9.44 16.21 -8.05
C TYR A 207 -8.24 15.90 -7.15
N PRO A 208 -7.18 16.74 -7.17
CA PRO A 208 -6.13 16.71 -6.15
C PRO A 208 -6.73 16.71 -4.76
N ILE A 209 -6.11 16.02 -3.80
CA ILE A 209 -6.63 15.90 -2.43
C ILE A 209 -7.00 17.25 -1.81
N ALA A 210 -6.24 18.31 -2.14
CA ALA A 210 -6.53 19.68 -1.73
C ALA A 210 -7.90 20.16 -2.22
N ALA A 211 -8.20 19.95 -3.49
CA ALA A 211 -9.48 20.34 -4.09
C ALA A 211 -10.64 19.53 -3.49
N GLN A 212 -10.45 18.26 -3.20
CA GLN A 212 -11.46 17.43 -2.53
C GLN A 212 -11.74 17.89 -1.10
N ILE A 213 -10.70 18.22 -0.33
CA ILE A 213 -10.83 18.78 1.02
C ILE A 213 -11.70 20.05 1.00
N ILE A 214 -11.41 20.95 0.07
CA ILE A 214 -12.15 22.23 -0.06
C ILE A 214 -13.58 21.99 -0.55
N ARG A 215 -13.74 21.21 -1.63
CA ARG A 215 -15.04 20.94 -2.28
C ARG A 215 -16.03 20.30 -1.32
N HIS A 216 -15.56 19.33 -0.53
CA HIS A 216 -16.42 18.58 0.39
C HIS A 216 -16.44 19.14 1.81
N GLY A 217 -15.76 20.24 2.08
CA GLY A 217 -15.68 20.84 3.41
C GLY A 217 -15.15 19.88 4.46
N VAL A 218 -14.11 19.09 4.10
CA VAL A 218 -13.54 18.06 4.97
C VAL A 218 -13.00 18.69 6.24
N THR A 219 -13.45 18.21 7.39
CA THR A 219 -13.03 18.70 8.71
C THR A 219 -12.14 17.72 9.46
N HIS A 220 -12.15 16.45 9.08
CA HIS A 220 -11.35 15.37 9.67
C HIS A 220 -10.60 14.66 8.57
N LEU A 221 -9.27 14.61 8.66
CA LEU A 221 -8.41 13.93 7.71
C LEU A 221 -7.57 12.90 8.44
N GLN A 222 -7.57 11.68 7.93
CA GLN A 222 -6.65 10.63 8.36
C GLN A 222 -5.69 10.31 7.25
N CYS A 223 -4.39 10.23 7.57
CA CYS A 223 -3.35 9.89 6.61
C CYS A 223 -2.08 9.38 7.31
N THR A 224 -1.14 8.84 6.54
CA THR A 224 0.18 8.50 7.05
C THR A 224 1.06 9.76 7.23
N PRO A 225 2.11 9.71 8.07
CA PRO A 225 3.13 10.77 8.14
C PRO A 225 3.72 11.14 6.79
N SER A 226 4.00 10.15 5.94
CA SER A 226 4.50 10.38 4.58
C SER A 226 3.51 11.18 3.74
N MET A 227 2.23 10.82 3.76
CA MET A 227 1.17 11.56 3.04
C MET A 227 0.96 12.97 3.62
N ALA A 228 0.94 13.11 4.95
CA ALA A 228 0.86 14.42 5.60
C ALA A 228 2.00 15.35 5.18
N ARG A 229 3.21 14.82 5.04
CA ARG A 229 4.38 15.55 4.54
C ARG A 229 4.17 16.01 3.09
N MET A 230 3.68 15.13 2.22
CA MET A 230 3.38 15.48 0.83
C MET A 230 2.38 16.63 0.73
N ILE A 231 1.31 16.59 1.53
CA ILE A 231 0.30 17.65 1.59
C ILE A 231 0.94 18.97 2.10
N ALA A 232 1.77 18.90 3.15
CA ALA A 232 2.40 20.08 3.73
C ALA A 232 3.46 20.75 2.81
N MET A 233 4.02 20.01 1.85
CA MET A 233 5.02 20.53 0.88
C MET A 233 4.39 21.28 -0.30
N ASN A 234 3.10 21.09 -0.58
CA ASN A 234 2.40 21.76 -1.67
C ASN A 234 1.60 22.95 -1.13
N ASP A 235 1.84 24.15 -1.65
CA ASP A 235 1.23 25.38 -1.14
C ASP A 235 -0.32 25.39 -1.28
N GLU A 236 -0.86 24.86 -2.37
CA GLU A 236 -2.33 24.74 -2.54
C GLU A 236 -2.93 23.76 -1.53
N ALA A 237 -2.26 22.63 -1.32
CA ALA A 237 -2.70 21.63 -0.36
C ALA A 237 -2.57 22.13 1.09
N ARG A 238 -1.56 22.95 1.39
CA ARG A 238 -1.44 23.64 2.69
C ARG A 238 -2.61 24.57 2.98
N MET A 239 -3.09 25.28 1.97
CA MET A 239 -4.30 26.12 2.13
C MET A 239 -5.54 25.27 2.46
N ALA A 240 -5.66 24.09 1.85
CA ALA A 240 -6.76 23.17 2.16
C ALA A 240 -6.71 22.65 3.61
N LEU A 241 -5.52 22.44 4.18
CA LEU A 241 -5.37 22.04 5.57
C LEU A 241 -5.90 23.07 6.58
N SER A 242 -6.04 24.33 6.21
CA SER A 242 -6.57 25.37 7.10
C SER A 242 -8.02 25.13 7.53
N GLY A 243 -8.80 24.39 6.73
CA GLY A 243 -10.19 24.00 7.02
C GLY A 243 -10.32 22.75 7.90
N ILE A 244 -9.25 21.99 8.07
CA ILE A 244 -9.24 20.76 8.86
C ILE A 244 -9.30 21.10 10.35
N LYS A 245 -10.17 20.42 11.10
CA LYS A 245 -10.30 20.54 12.54
C LYS A 245 -9.51 19.47 13.29
N THR A 246 -9.42 18.27 12.73
CA THR A 246 -8.71 17.14 13.31
C THR A 246 -7.92 16.43 12.22
N LEU A 247 -6.63 16.29 12.45
CA LEU A 247 -5.69 15.56 11.61
C LEU A 247 -5.20 14.33 12.37
N MET A 248 -5.58 13.17 11.91
CA MET A 248 -5.20 11.86 12.46
C MET A 248 -4.05 11.29 11.62
N VAL A 249 -2.88 11.15 12.24
CA VAL A 249 -1.66 10.71 11.55
C VAL A 249 -1.17 9.42 12.19
N GLY A 250 -0.98 8.36 11.39
CA GLY A 250 -0.57 7.06 11.92
C GLY A 250 -0.15 6.08 10.84
N GLY A 251 0.27 4.88 11.27
CA GLY A 251 0.82 3.84 10.40
C GLY A 251 2.35 3.90 10.25
N GLU A 252 2.98 5.00 10.65
CA GLU A 252 4.43 5.20 10.68
C GLU A 252 4.79 6.05 11.90
N ALA A 253 6.07 6.07 12.31
CA ALA A 253 6.53 6.99 13.37
C ALA A 253 6.29 8.44 12.94
N LEU A 254 5.67 9.25 13.81
CA LEU A 254 5.36 10.65 13.55
C LEU A 254 6.51 11.57 14.02
N PRO A 255 7.34 12.11 13.11
CA PRO A 255 8.44 12.99 13.47
C PRO A 255 7.95 14.37 13.94
N GLY A 256 8.58 14.91 14.99
CA GLY A 256 8.25 16.23 15.53
C GLY A 256 8.47 17.38 14.53
N ALA A 257 9.45 17.24 13.63
CA ALA A 257 9.64 18.21 12.54
C ALA A 257 8.39 18.31 11.66
N LEU A 258 7.76 17.18 11.31
CA LEU A 258 6.52 17.16 10.53
C LEU A 258 5.37 17.80 11.31
N VAL A 259 5.24 17.52 12.61
CA VAL A 259 4.24 18.17 13.48
C VAL A 259 4.39 19.68 13.44
N THR A 260 5.63 20.17 13.51
CA THR A 260 5.93 21.61 13.41
C THR A 260 5.45 22.21 12.09
N ASP A 261 5.68 21.52 10.98
CA ASP A 261 5.26 22.00 9.65
C ASP A 261 3.74 21.95 9.47
N LEU A 262 3.08 20.90 9.97
CA LEU A 262 1.63 20.79 9.95
C LEU A 262 0.97 21.91 10.78
N ARG A 263 1.54 22.30 11.92
CA ARG A 263 1.06 23.40 12.76
C ARG A 263 1.22 24.78 12.13
N LYS A 264 2.20 24.95 11.23
CA LYS A 264 2.30 26.17 10.40
C LYS A 264 1.18 26.23 9.35
N ALA A 265 0.72 25.08 8.87
CA ALA A 265 -0.28 24.96 7.81
C ALA A 265 -1.72 24.94 8.34
N SER A 266 -1.96 24.47 9.56
CA SER A 266 -3.28 24.24 10.12
C SER A 266 -3.32 24.48 11.63
N LYS A 267 -4.51 24.87 12.13
CA LYS A 267 -4.84 24.90 13.57
C LYS A 267 -5.52 23.61 14.04
N ALA A 268 -5.52 22.58 13.23
CA ALA A 268 -6.13 21.30 13.55
C ALA A 268 -5.53 20.68 14.82
N ARG A 269 -6.35 19.94 15.56
CA ARG A 269 -5.86 18.99 16.55
C ARG A 269 -5.09 17.90 15.80
N ILE A 270 -3.88 17.63 16.20
CA ILE A 270 -3.05 16.55 15.60
C ILE A 270 -3.07 15.38 16.56
N LEU A 271 -3.58 14.26 16.08
CA LEU A 271 -3.64 12.99 16.81
C LEU A 271 -2.63 12.03 16.18
N ASN A 272 -1.68 11.52 17.00
CA ASN A 272 -0.83 10.40 16.59
C ASN A 272 -1.59 9.11 16.87
N MET A 273 -1.80 8.32 15.82
CA MET A 273 -2.56 7.07 15.89
C MET A 273 -1.59 5.90 15.75
N TYR A 274 -1.66 4.94 16.66
CA TYR A 274 -0.85 3.74 16.62
C TYR A 274 -1.73 2.48 16.71
N GLY A 275 -1.37 1.47 15.93
CA GLY A 275 -1.94 0.13 16.00
C GLY A 275 -1.35 -0.78 14.93
N PRO A 276 -0.99 -2.02 15.28
CA PRO A 276 -0.59 -3.04 14.33
C PRO A 276 -1.81 -3.63 13.62
N THR A 277 -1.60 -4.27 12.49
CA THR A 277 -2.65 -4.89 11.67
C THR A 277 -3.44 -5.94 12.47
N GLU A 278 -2.76 -6.68 13.34
CA GLU A 278 -3.31 -7.75 14.18
C GLU A 278 -4.37 -7.26 15.18
N THR A 279 -4.35 -5.97 15.54
CA THR A 279 -5.31 -5.36 16.47
C THR A 279 -6.37 -4.49 15.77
N THR A 280 -6.53 -4.64 14.47
CA THR A 280 -7.56 -3.97 13.65
C THR A 280 -7.37 -2.45 13.62
N ILE A 281 -6.33 -2.00 12.93
CA ILE A 281 -6.01 -0.64 12.51
C ILE A 281 -5.46 0.25 13.64
N TRP A 282 -6.24 0.59 14.66
CA TRP A 282 -5.82 1.52 15.70
C TRP A 282 -6.03 0.95 17.10
N SER A 283 -5.01 1.10 17.94
CA SER A 283 -5.02 0.61 19.33
C SER A 283 -4.78 1.69 20.35
N SER A 284 -4.07 2.76 19.97
CA SER A 284 -3.86 3.90 20.85
C SER A 284 -3.87 5.22 20.10
N VAL A 285 -4.03 6.30 20.85
CA VAL A 285 -4.05 7.67 20.35
C VAL A 285 -3.35 8.61 21.33
N GLU A 286 -2.58 9.55 20.77
CA GLU A 286 -1.99 10.68 21.48
C GLU A 286 -2.39 11.99 20.81
N GLU A 287 -2.94 12.93 21.58
CA GLU A 287 -3.07 14.30 21.11
C GLU A 287 -1.72 14.99 21.25
N VAL A 288 -1.08 15.28 20.13
CA VAL A 288 0.28 15.81 20.12
C VAL A 288 0.31 17.20 20.75
N GLY A 289 0.83 17.30 21.98
CA GLY A 289 1.00 18.53 22.74
C GLY A 289 2.35 19.20 22.44
N ALA A 290 3.37 18.86 23.21
CA ALA A 290 4.75 19.30 22.96
C ALA A 290 5.34 18.64 21.73
N VAL A 291 6.27 19.32 21.05
CA VAL A 291 6.99 18.75 19.92
C VAL A 291 8.22 18.00 20.45
N GLU A 292 8.20 16.68 20.35
CA GLU A 292 9.28 15.77 20.65
C GLU A 292 9.94 15.29 19.34
N PRO A 293 11.17 14.73 19.36
CA PRO A 293 11.80 14.19 18.14
C PRO A 293 10.92 13.18 17.40
N ILE A 294 10.26 12.29 18.15
CA ILE A 294 9.23 11.36 17.67
C ILE A 294 8.05 11.46 18.64
N SER A 295 6.84 11.60 18.13
CA SER A 295 5.64 11.71 18.95
C SER A 295 5.33 10.38 19.66
N ASN A 296 4.85 10.49 20.91
CA ASN A 296 4.39 9.37 21.71
C ASN A 296 3.20 8.66 21.03
N ILE A 297 3.06 7.35 21.24
CA ILE A 297 1.92 6.56 20.72
C ILE A 297 0.66 6.67 21.58
N GLY A 298 0.74 7.31 22.74
CA GLY A 298 -0.40 7.66 23.59
C GLY A 298 -0.98 6.54 24.43
N SER A 299 -2.28 6.65 24.68
CA SER A 299 -3.04 5.76 25.56
C SER A 299 -3.96 4.84 24.74
N PRO A 300 -4.30 3.66 25.25
CA PRO A 300 -5.19 2.73 24.57
C PRO A 300 -6.56 3.33 24.29
N LEU A 301 -7.16 2.95 23.18
CA LEU A 301 -8.55 3.27 22.83
C LEU A 301 -9.53 2.58 23.79
N ALA A 302 -10.78 3.05 23.79
CA ALA A 302 -11.82 2.44 24.61
C ALA A 302 -11.95 0.93 24.33
N ASN A 303 -12.03 0.15 25.40
CA ASN A 303 -12.07 -1.32 25.41
C ASN A 303 -10.78 -2.02 24.94
N GLN A 304 -9.67 -1.28 24.78
CA GLN A 304 -8.36 -1.88 24.55
C GLN A 304 -7.46 -1.69 25.80
N GLN A 305 -6.48 -2.56 25.92
CA GLN A 305 -5.50 -2.56 27.00
C GLN A 305 -4.09 -2.64 26.41
N MET A 306 -3.16 -1.92 26.99
CA MET A 306 -1.75 -1.93 26.60
C MET A 306 -0.89 -2.18 27.81
N TYR A 307 0.04 -3.13 27.72
CA TYR A 307 0.96 -3.51 28.75
C TYR A 307 2.39 -3.46 28.23
N VAL A 308 3.31 -2.99 29.07
CA VAL A 308 4.75 -3.12 28.80
C VAL A 308 5.28 -4.20 29.73
N LEU A 309 5.71 -5.32 29.14
CA LEU A 309 6.11 -6.53 29.87
C LEU A 309 7.59 -6.84 29.69
N ASP A 310 8.18 -7.53 30.65
CA ASP A 310 9.52 -8.11 30.55
C ASP A 310 9.49 -9.51 29.91
N ASP A 311 10.67 -10.14 29.78
CA ASP A 311 10.83 -11.48 29.21
C ASP A 311 10.08 -12.59 29.99
N SER A 312 9.69 -12.33 31.23
CA SER A 312 8.88 -13.22 32.06
C SER A 312 7.38 -12.93 31.99
N LEU A 313 6.97 -12.01 31.11
CA LEU A 313 5.59 -11.51 30.95
C LEU A 313 5.06 -10.79 32.21
N ALA A 314 5.94 -10.25 33.03
CA ALA A 314 5.56 -9.41 34.17
C ALA A 314 5.57 -7.92 33.78
N PRO A 315 4.60 -7.10 34.28
CA PRO A 315 4.59 -5.67 33.99
C PRO A 315 5.86 -5.00 34.53
N VAL A 316 6.50 -4.19 33.68
CA VAL A 316 7.69 -3.42 34.10
C VAL A 316 7.31 -2.14 34.84
N PRO A 317 8.15 -1.62 35.72
CA PRO A 317 7.95 -0.32 36.39
C PRO A 317 7.89 0.83 35.35
N ALA A 318 7.15 1.88 35.68
CA ALA A 318 7.06 3.08 34.85
C ALA A 318 8.47 3.66 34.54
N GLY A 319 8.71 3.96 33.29
CA GLY A 319 10.00 4.45 32.77
C GLY A 319 11.02 3.36 32.45
N THR A 320 10.64 2.08 32.58
CA THR A 320 11.47 0.93 32.17
C THR A 320 11.03 0.47 30.77
N ALA A 321 12.00 0.13 29.92
CA ALA A 321 11.72 -0.45 28.62
C ALA A 321 11.28 -1.92 28.75
N GLY A 322 10.34 -2.33 27.87
CA GLY A 322 9.86 -3.70 27.76
C GLY A 322 9.13 -3.89 26.45
N GLU A 323 8.56 -5.07 26.22
CA GLU A 323 7.79 -5.38 25.04
C GLU A 323 6.34 -4.91 25.19
N LEU A 324 5.79 -4.30 24.12
CA LEU A 324 4.41 -3.80 24.12
C LEU A 324 3.44 -4.93 23.78
N TRP A 325 2.52 -5.20 24.69
CA TRP A 325 1.42 -6.16 24.54
C TRP A 325 0.09 -5.42 24.46
N ILE A 326 -0.77 -5.81 23.51
CA ILE A 326 -2.08 -5.21 23.27
C ILE A 326 -3.13 -6.28 23.43
N GLY A 327 -4.20 -5.96 24.17
CA GLY A 327 -5.35 -6.82 24.39
C GLY A 327 -6.65 -6.02 24.47
N GLY A 328 -7.79 -6.72 24.43
CA GLY A 328 -9.11 -6.11 24.53
C GLY A 328 -10.13 -6.72 23.60
#